data_e8408a702849a4928d858541ba27cd1e
#
_entry.id   e8408a702849a4928d858541ba27cd1e
#
_cell.length_a   1.000
_cell.length_b   1.000
_cell.length_c   1.000
_cell.angle_alpha   90.00
_cell.angle_beta   90.00
_cell.angle_gamma   90.00
#
_symmetry.space_group_name_H-M   'P 1'
#
loop_
_entity.id
_entity.type
_entity.pdbx_description
1 polymer ?
#
loop_
_entity_poly.entity_id
_entity_poly.type
_entity_poly.pdbx_seq_one_letter_code
_entity_poly.pdbx_strand_id
1 'polypeptide(L)'
;MKKIVLKYWWVLPLLLCCCLIGLTFLFSSTTSIVECIVGVLLLLVVILLPVSWIVLLINKKWWQCILSFLLSVILTVIIGILFWVPLVMAALFEVEPDDFGSKHKIPDGLVYNLTLNSFSDDKVLIDSLDKETYLQVWQGYQGGIYTYDFYYPSLPAGDIFLRCYEVTENIPLSEDILKRHSRVSVDPTNSFSKLVNQNEFTIYEGDWEDYYAARIEVWFRDSVSKQERKLCEKIYRVEGWMR
;
A
#
# COMPACT_ATOMS: atom_id res chain seq x y z
N MET A 1 20.30 -41.41 39.79
CA MET A 1 19.52 -40.32 39.24
C MET A 1 20.18 -38.94 39.41
N LYS A 2 20.63 -38.50 40.57
CA LYS A 2 21.24 -37.14 40.76
C LYS A 2 22.40 -36.81 39.81
N LYS A 3 23.28 -37.75 39.46
CA LYS A 3 24.42 -37.52 38.55
C LYS A 3 24.02 -37.30 37.08
N ILE A 4 22.90 -37.92 36.62
CA ILE A 4 22.44 -37.76 35.22
C ILE A 4 21.75 -36.42 35.05
N VAL A 5 20.91 -36.00 36.00
CA VAL A 5 20.24 -34.69 35.96
C VAL A 5 21.25 -33.55 35.93
N LEU A 6 22.33 -33.62 36.72
CA LEU A 6 23.37 -32.59 36.73
C LEU A 6 24.22 -32.54 35.42
N LYS A 7 24.27 -33.65 34.69
CA LYS A 7 25.07 -33.71 33.43
C LYS A 7 24.43 -32.90 32.31
N TYR A 8 23.07 -32.85 32.27
CA TYR A 8 22.31 -32.18 31.21
C TYR A 8 21.63 -30.87 31.66
N TRP A 9 21.90 -30.41 32.89
CA TRP A 9 21.28 -29.22 33.47
C TRP A 9 21.47 -27.94 32.60
N TRP A 10 22.56 -27.87 31.89
CA TRP A 10 22.86 -26.75 30.99
C TRP A 10 22.00 -26.72 29.72
N VAL A 11 21.36 -27.82 29.37
CA VAL A 11 20.50 -27.93 28.18
C VAL A 11 19.06 -27.44 28.52
N LEU A 12 18.67 -27.47 29.77
CA LEU A 12 17.32 -27.12 30.22
C LEU A 12 16.88 -25.69 29.80
N PRO A 13 17.71 -24.65 29.97
CA PRO A 13 17.35 -23.30 29.54
C PRO A 13 17.15 -23.20 28.03
N LEU A 14 17.97 -23.90 27.24
CA LEU A 14 17.86 -23.94 25.79
C LEU A 14 16.56 -24.61 25.33
N LEU A 15 16.18 -25.73 25.99
CA LEU A 15 14.90 -26.37 25.71
C LEU A 15 13.70 -25.48 26.08
N LEU A 16 13.76 -24.78 27.20
CA LEU A 16 12.74 -23.81 27.57
C LEU A 16 12.62 -22.66 26.56
N CYS A 17 13.74 -22.12 26.09
CA CYS A 17 13.73 -21.11 25.02
C CYS A 17 13.10 -21.65 23.73
N CYS A 18 13.45 -22.86 23.30
CA CYS A 18 12.84 -23.49 22.13
C CYS A 18 11.33 -23.74 22.31
N CYS A 19 10.90 -24.15 23.48
CA CYS A 19 9.47 -24.34 23.79
C CYS A 19 8.71 -23.02 23.74
N LEU A 20 9.31 -21.91 24.22
CA LEU A 20 8.69 -20.59 24.12
C LEU A 20 8.52 -20.13 22.69
N ILE A 21 9.55 -20.33 21.83
CA ILE A 21 9.46 -20.02 20.42
C ILE A 21 8.31 -20.80 19.78
N GLY A 22 8.21 -22.10 20.05
CA GLY A 22 7.13 -22.94 19.55
C GLY A 22 5.74 -22.47 20.03
N LEU A 23 5.62 -22.06 21.29
CA LEU A 23 4.38 -21.53 21.83
C LEU A 23 3.97 -20.18 21.21
N THR A 24 4.90 -19.25 21.04
CA THR A 24 4.60 -17.98 20.39
C THR A 24 4.15 -18.16 18.94
N PHE A 25 4.73 -19.12 18.22
CA PHE A 25 4.30 -19.46 16.85
C PHE A 25 2.89 -20.06 16.77
N LEU A 26 2.57 -20.95 17.71
CA LEU A 26 1.26 -21.65 17.73
C LEU A 26 0.11 -20.72 18.14
N PHE A 27 0.39 -19.65 18.88
CA PHE A 27 -0.63 -18.83 19.52
C PHE A 27 -0.64 -17.36 19.06
N SER A 28 -0.05 -17.04 17.93
CA SER A 28 -0.04 -15.67 17.36
C SER A 28 -1.44 -15.13 16.97
N SER A 29 -2.50 -15.94 17.07
CA SER A 29 -3.86 -15.57 16.64
C SER A 29 -4.94 -15.71 17.73
N THR A 30 -4.60 -15.68 19.03
CA THR A 30 -5.54 -16.11 20.06
C THR A 30 -5.76 -15.13 21.20
N THR A 31 -6.84 -15.38 21.93
CA THR A 31 -7.48 -14.68 23.04
C THR A 31 -6.54 -14.24 24.18
N SER A 32 -6.94 -13.21 24.92
CA SER A 32 -6.25 -12.62 26.08
C SER A 32 -5.75 -13.61 27.17
N ILE A 33 -6.38 -14.78 27.27
CA ILE A 33 -5.97 -15.85 28.21
C ILE A 33 -4.62 -16.45 27.80
N VAL A 34 -4.40 -16.64 26.51
CA VAL A 34 -3.16 -17.23 25.97
C VAL A 34 -1.99 -16.28 26.14
N GLU A 35 -2.21 -15.00 25.95
CA GLU A 35 -1.19 -13.97 26.20
C GLU A 35 -0.73 -13.99 27.67
N CYS A 36 -1.65 -14.16 28.60
CA CYS A 36 -1.33 -14.28 30.01
C CYS A 36 -0.48 -15.53 30.31
N ILE A 37 -0.82 -16.69 29.72
CA ILE A 37 -0.06 -17.93 29.84
C ILE A 37 1.35 -17.80 29.28
N VAL A 38 1.48 -17.23 28.08
CA VAL A 38 2.77 -16.98 27.45
C VAL A 38 3.63 -16.01 28.27
N GLY A 39 3.02 -14.97 28.85
CA GLY A 39 3.70 -14.03 29.74
C GLY A 39 4.25 -14.71 31.00
N VAL A 40 3.48 -15.62 31.64
CA VAL A 40 3.93 -16.39 32.80
C VAL A 40 5.07 -17.34 32.42
N LEU A 41 5.00 -18.01 31.28
CA LEU A 41 6.07 -18.88 30.78
C LEU A 41 7.36 -18.10 30.46
N LEU A 42 7.26 -16.91 29.87
CA LEU A 42 8.38 -16.02 29.66
C LEU A 42 9.06 -15.64 30.98
N LEU A 43 8.27 -15.24 31.98
CA LEU A 43 8.77 -14.90 33.31
C LEU A 43 9.52 -16.07 33.95
N LEU A 44 8.99 -17.28 33.83
CA LEU A 44 9.65 -18.51 34.31
C LEU A 44 11.01 -18.74 33.65
N VAL A 45 11.14 -18.50 32.32
CA VAL A 45 12.43 -18.64 31.62
C VAL A 45 13.41 -17.60 32.09
N VAL A 46 12.98 -16.35 32.23
CA VAL A 46 13.84 -15.24 32.72
C VAL A 46 14.40 -15.55 34.09
N ILE A 47 13.65 -16.24 34.95
CA ILE A 47 14.13 -16.67 36.29
C ILE A 47 15.00 -17.92 36.21
N LEU A 48 14.65 -18.93 35.43
CA LEU A 48 15.34 -20.21 35.37
C LEU A 48 16.71 -20.11 34.65
N LEU A 49 16.87 -19.20 33.72
CA LEU A 49 18.16 -18.99 33.03
C LEU A 49 19.29 -18.60 33.97
N PRO A 50 19.22 -17.52 34.77
CA PRO A 50 20.28 -17.16 35.71
C PRO A 50 20.47 -18.22 36.81
N VAL A 51 19.39 -18.84 37.28
CA VAL A 51 19.47 -19.94 38.28
C VAL A 51 20.29 -21.08 37.70
N SER A 52 20.10 -21.46 36.45
CA SER A 52 20.87 -22.54 35.82
C SER A 52 22.36 -22.21 35.71
N TRP A 53 22.71 -20.96 35.40
CA TRP A 53 24.10 -20.52 35.36
C TRP A 53 24.77 -20.49 36.71
N ILE A 54 24.06 -20.03 37.74
CA ILE A 54 24.54 -20.06 39.13
C ILE A 54 24.83 -21.54 39.57
N VAL A 55 23.94 -22.46 39.27
CA VAL A 55 24.13 -23.90 39.58
C VAL A 55 25.35 -24.46 38.84
N LEU A 56 25.58 -24.09 37.59
CA LEU A 56 26.76 -24.52 36.82
C LEU A 56 28.05 -23.96 37.40
N LEU A 57 28.06 -22.70 37.86
CA LEU A 57 29.20 -22.05 38.49
C LEU A 57 29.54 -22.72 39.84
N ILE A 58 28.57 -22.96 40.70
CA ILE A 58 28.75 -23.61 41.98
C ILE A 58 29.37 -25.03 41.79
N ASN A 59 28.96 -25.76 40.73
CA ASN A 59 29.48 -27.06 40.40
C ASN A 59 30.81 -27.02 39.62
N LYS A 60 31.47 -25.84 39.53
CA LYS A 60 32.77 -25.63 38.84
C LYS A 60 32.76 -26.08 37.37
N LYS A 61 31.61 -25.99 36.68
CA LYS A 61 31.45 -26.36 35.26
C LYS A 61 31.53 -25.15 34.36
N TRP A 62 32.61 -24.41 34.45
CA TRP A 62 32.84 -23.10 33.80
C TRP A 62 32.59 -23.13 32.27
N TRP A 63 33.12 -24.14 31.58
CA TRP A 63 32.95 -24.27 30.13
C TRP A 63 31.47 -24.47 29.72
N GLN A 64 30.72 -25.26 30.50
CA GLN A 64 29.30 -25.47 30.24
C GLN A 64 28.47 -24.21 30.54
N CYS A 65 28.87 -23.41 31.53
CA CYS A 65 28.27 -22.14 31.82
C CYS A 65 28.48 -21.16 30.70
N ILE A 66 29.70 -20.99 30.21
CA ILE A 66 30.05 -20.09 29.10
C ILE A 66 29.33 -20.52 27.81
N LEU A 67 29.35 -21.81 27.49
CA LEU A 67 28.64 -22.32 26.31
C LEU A 67 27.15 -22.09 26.37
N SER A 68 26.49 -22.39 27.50
CA SER A 68 25.08 -22.14 27.71
C SER A 68 24.71 -20.66 27.60
N PHE A 69 25.57 -19.78 28.12
CA PHE A 69 25.39 -18.33 28.01
C PHE A 69 25.45 -17.88 26.55
N LEU A 70 26.51 -18.25 25.81
CA LEU A 70 26.67 -17.89 24.40
C LEU A 70 25.50 -18.40 23.54
N LEU A 71 25.11 -19.65 23.72
CA LEU A 71 23.96 -20.21 22.98
C LEU A 71 22.65 -19.50 23.31
N SER A 72 22.43 -19.12 24.58
CA SER A 72 21.24 -18.37 24.97
C SER A 72 21.22 -16.98 24.32
N VAL A 73 22.36 -16.29 24.26
CA VAL A 73 22.45 -14.99 23.59
C VAL A 73 22.17 -15.11 22.08
N ILE A 74 22.79 -16.09 21.42
CA ILE A 74 22.57 -16.34 19.99
C ILE A 74 21.07 -16.65 19.74
N LEU A 75 20.46 -17.50 20.54
CA LEU A 75 19.05 -17.86 20.41
C LEU A 75 18.13 -16.67 20.62
N THR A 76 18.42 -15.82 21.64
CA THR A 76 17.67 -14.59 21.89
C THR A 76 17.76 -13.61 20.72
N VAL A 77 18.95 -13.46 20.11
CA VAL A 77 19.12 -12.62 18.92
C VAL A 77 18.34 -13.16 17.72
N ILE A 78 18.39 -14.46 17.49
CA ILE A 78 17.61 -15.10 16.40
C ILE A 78 16.11 -14.89 16.61
N ILE A 79 15.62 -15.09 17.83
CA ILE A 79 14.20 -14.83 18.18
C ILE A 79 13.86 -13.35 17.95
N GLY A 80 14.73 -12.46 18.42
CA GLY A 80 14.56 -11.03 18.22
C GLY A 80 14.38 -10.68 16.73
N ILE A 81 15.27 -11.18 15.88
CA ILE A 81 15.20 -10.94 14.43
C ILE A 81 13.92 -11.55 13.82
N LEU A 82 13.58 -12.79 14.15
CA LEU A 82 12.43 -13.48 13.55
C LEU A 82 11.07 -12.93 13.99
N PHE A 83 10.95 -12.39 15.21
CA PHE A 83 9.67 -11.94 15.75
C PHE A 83 9.55 -10.41 15.80
N TRP A 84 10.56 -9.72 16.31
CA TRP A 84 10.48 -8.28 16.49
C TRP A 84 10.62 -7.51 15.18
N VAL A 85 11.44 -7.98 14.25
CA VAL A 85 11.59 -7.29 12.96
C VAL A 85 10.29 -7.30 12.17
N PRO A 86 9.61 -8.45 11.96
CA PRO A 86 8.31 -8.45 11.28
C PRO A 86 7.24 -7.64 12.02
N LEU A 87 7.20 -7.70 13.35
CA LEU A 87 6.23 -6.95 14.16
C LEU A 87 6.45 -5.44 14.05
N VAL A 88 7.70 -4.99 14.15
CA VAL A 88 8.06 -3.58 13.97
C VAL A 88 7.80 -3.13 12.54
N MET A 89 8.12 -3.98 11.55
CA MET A 89 7.81 -3.69 10.15
C MET A 89 6.30 -3.60 9.93
N ALA A 90 5.51 -4.52 10.46
CA ALA A 90 4.05 -4.44 10.38
C ALA A 90 3.54 -3.14 11.01
N ALA A 91 3.98 -2.79 12.22
CA ALA A 91 3.57 -1.55 12.89
C ALA A 91 4.03 -0.27 12.18
N LEU A 92 5.19 -0.29 11.50
CA LEU A 92 5.69 0.85 10.72
C LEU A 92 5.02 0.99 9.35
N PHE A 93 4.53 -0.14 8.80
CA PHE A 93 3.87 -0.20 7.50
C PHE A 93 2.40 -0.61 7.61
N GLU A 94 1.81 -0.55 8.81
CA GLU A 94 0.37 -0.68 9.00
C GLU A 94 -0.27 0.58 8.41
N VAL A 95 -0.45 0.55 7.10
CA VAL A 95 -1.25 1.53 6.37
C VAL A 95 -2.69 1.14 6.65
N GLU A 96 -3.42 1.98 7.37
CA GLU A 96 -4.87 1.81 7.48
C GLU A 96 -5.45 1.80 6.06
N PRO A 97 -6.25 0.79 5.70
CA PRO A 97 -6.88 0.74 4.39
C PRO A 97 -7.72 2.01 4.20
N ASP A 98 -7.58 2.65 3.06
CA ASP A 98 -8.39 3.81 2.71
C ASP A 98 -9.78 3.32 2.28
N ASP A 99 -10.77 3.49 3.14
CA ASP A 99 -12.16 3.09 2.90
C ASP A 99 -12.95 4.08 2.02
N PHE A 100 -12.26 4.97 1.31
CA PHE A 100 -12.88 6.01 0.48
C PHE A 100 -13.83 5.43 -0.56
N GLY A 101 -13.41 4.43 -1.34
CA GLY A 101 -14.24 3.81 -2.37
C GLY A 101 -15.45 3.07 -1.76
N SER A 102 -15.26 2.39 -0.63
CA SER A 102 -16.35 1.70 0.06
C SER A 102 -17.42 2.65 0.62
N LYS A 103 -17.04 3.88 0.97
CA LYS A 103 -17.94 4.97 1.39
C LYS A 103 -18.64 5.64 0.22
N HIS A 104 -17.97 5.76 -0.95
CA HIS A 104 -18.50 6.46 -2.13
C HIS A 104 -18.88 5.47 -3.24
N LYS A 105 -19.71 4.50 -2.89
CA LYS A 105 -20.18 3.47 -3.85
C LYS A 105 -20.83 4.10 -5.06
N ILE A 106 -20.60 3.48 -6.21
CA ILE A 106 -21.21 3.92 -7.47
C ILE A 106 -22.74 3.90 -7.34
N PRO A 107 -23.43 5.03 -7.57
CA PRO A 107 -24.89 5.08 -7.51
C PRO A 107 -25.56 4.16 -8.52
N ASP A 108 -26.65 3.52 -8.11
CA ASP A 108 -27.45 2.68 -9.00
C ASP A 108 -27.96 3.47 -10.19
N GLY A 109 -27.77 2.93 -11.39
CA GLY A 109 -28.22 3.57 -12.64
C GLY A 109 -27.31 4.68 -13.18
N LEU A 110 -26.19 4.98 -12.52
CA LEU A 110 -25.21 5.91 -13.06
C LEU A 110 -24.55 5.33 -14.31
N VAL A 111 -24.55 6.09 -15.40
CA VAL A 111 -23.81 5.72 -16.63
C VAL A 111 -22.37 6.20 -16.49
N TYR A 112 -21.45 5.27 -16.56
CA TYR A 112 -20.01 5.56 -16.48
C TYR A 112 -19.25 4.78 -17.55
N ASN A 113 -18.05 5.24 -17.87
CA ASN A 113 -17.10 4.58 -18.75
C ASN A 113 -16.15 3.69 -17.94
N LEU A 114 -15.67 2.62 -18.56
CA LEU A 114 -14.56 1.85 -18.02
C LEU A 114 -13.24 2.46 -18.49
N THR A 115 -12.25 2.47 -17.63
CA THR A 115 -10.88 2.74 -18.02
C THR A 115 -10.37 1.57 -18.85
N LEU A 116 -9.78 1.85 -20.01
CA LEU A 116 -9.16 0.82 -20.83
C LEU A 116 -7.75 0.52 -20.30
N ASN A 117 -7.32 -0.73 -20.43
CA ASN A 117 -5.96 -1.08 -20.08
C ASN A 117 -4.98 -0.51 -21.13
N SER A 118 -3.96 0.22 -20.70
CA SER A 118 -2.95 0.82 -21.59
C SER A 118 -2.16 -0.22 -22.40
N PHE A 119 -2.17 -1.47 -21.97
CA PHE A 119 -1.53 -2.59 -22.67
C PHE A 119 -2.47 -3.32 -23.64
N SER A 120 -3.75 -2.94 -23.73
CA SER A 120 -4.67 -3.51 -24.70
C SER A 120 -4.50 -2.86 -26.07
N ASP A 121 -4.65 -3.65 -27.13
CA ASP A 121 -4.64 -3.15 -28.52
C ASP A 121 -5.92 -2.37 -28.91
N ASP A 122 -6.80 -2.07 -27.96
CA ASP A 122 -8.06 -1.36 -28.14
C ASP A 122 -7.79 0.12 -28.50
N LYS A 123 -7.51 0.34 -29.78
CA LYS A 123 -7.37 1.70 -30.31
C LYS A 123 -8.74 2.29 -30.55
N VAL A 124 -8.99 3.46 -29.94
CA VAL A 124 -10.14 4.28 -30.32
C VAL A 124 -9.97 4.66 -31.80
N LEU A 125 -10.89 4.22 -32.65
CA LEU A 125 -10.86 4.58 -34.08
C LEU A 125 -11.22 6.06 -34.20
N ILE A 126 -10.22 6.87 -34.54
CA ILE A 126 -10.36 8.34 -34.71
C ILE A 126 -11.46 8.69 -35.72
N ASP A 127 -11.63 7.84 -36.75
CA ASP A 127 -12.63 8.04 -37.80
C ASP A 127 -14.09 7.87 -37.32
N SER A 128 -14.29 7.27 -36.13
CA SER A 128 -15.62 7.13 -35.50
C SER A 128 -15.99 8.29 -34.59
N LEU A 129 -15.06 9.23 -34.37
CA LEU A 129 -15.32 10.43 -33.57
C LEU A 129 -15.93 11.50 -34.47
N ASP A 130 -17.11 12.01 -34.13
CA ASP A 130 -17.84 13.06 -34.85
C ASP A 130 -17.17 14.45 -34.77
N LYS A 131 -15.82 14.49 -34.71
CA LYS A 131 -14.99 15.70 -34.57
C LYS A 131 -15.33 16.56 -33.33
N GLU A 132 -16.00 15.98 -32.37
CA GLU A 132 -16.27 16.58 -31.07
C GLU A 132 -15.12 16.28 -30.08
N THR A 133 -15.10 17.01 -28.97
CA THR A 133 -14.13 16.72 -27.90
C THR A 133 -14.39 15.33 -27.30
N TYR A 134 -13.34 14.54 -27.20
CA TYR A 134 -13.43 13.19 -26.64
C TYR A 134 -12.27 12.93 -25.69
N LEU A 135 -12.60 12.45 -24.48
CA LEU A 135 -11.63 12.03 -23.48
C LEU A 135 -11.63 10.50 -23.39
N GLN A 136 -10.46 9.90 -23.47
CA GLN A 136 -10.24 8.50 -23.17
C GLN A 136 -9.22 8.38 -22.03
N VAL A 137 -9.58 7.68 -20.96
CA VAL A 137 -8.69 7.41 -19.83
C VAL A 137 -8.23 5.95 -19.90
N TRP A 138 -6.93 5.75 -19.71
CA TRP A 138 -6.28 4.46 -19.73
C TRP A 138 -5.76 4.16 -18.32
N GLN A 139 -5.97 2.94 -17.87
CA GLN A 139 -5.39 2.44 -16.62
C GLN A 139 -3.93 2.05 -16.88
N GLY A 140 -3.03 2.49 -16.04
CA GLY A 140 -1.62 2.12 -16.06
C GLY A 140 -1.37 0.68 -15.60
N TYR A 141 -0.13 0.41 -15.24
CA TYR A 141 0.28 -0.92 -14.78
C TYR A 141 -0.21 -1.27 -13.35
N GLN A 142 -0.66 -0.29 -12.60
CA GLN A 142 -1.22 -0.41 -11.24
C GLN A 142 -2.55 0.31 -11.13
N GLY A 143 -3.39 -0.14 -10.19
CA GLY A 143 -4.58 0.59 -9.78
C GLY A 143 -4.25 1.99 -9.29
N GLY A 144 -5.14 2.94 -9.53
CA GLY A 144 -4.95 4.35 -9.15
C GLY A 144 -4.02 5.15 -10.06
N ILE A 145 -3.28 4.51 -10.98
CA ILE A 145 -2.40 5.18 -11.95
C ILE A 145 -3.04 5.18 -13.32
N TYR A 146 -3.14 6.35 -13.92
CA TYR A 146 -3.85 6.57 -15.18
C TYR A 146 -3.05 7.43 -16.14
N THR A 147 -3.33 7.25 -17.44
CA THR A 147 -2.95 8.15 -18.52
C THR A 147 -4.19 8.55 -19.31
N TYR A 148 -4.11 9.56 -20.17
CA TYR A 148 -5.26 9.93 -20.97
C TYR A 148 -4.89 10.34 -22.40
N ASP A 149 -5.82 10.11 -23.30
CA ASP A 149 -5.86 10.70 -24.63
C ASP A 149 -7.00 11.70 -24.70
N PHE A 150 -6.74 12.87 -25.24
CA PHE A 150 -7.77 13.87 -25.45
C PHE A 150 -7.79 14.30 -26.91
N TYR A 151 -8.97 14.23 -27.51
CA TYR A 151 -9.24 14.66 -28.87
C TYR A 151 -10.01 15.97 -28.84
N TYR A 152 -9.55 16.95 -29.60
CA TYR A 152 -10.11 18.29 -29.54
C TYR A 152 -10.10 18.98 -30.92
N PRO A 153 -11.06 19.90 -31.17
CA PRO A 153 -11.06 20.75 -32.34
C PRO A 153 -9.97 21.81 -32.21
N SER A 154 -10.02 22.85 -33.03
CA SER A 154 -9.07 23.96 -32.98
C SER A 154 -9.04 24.61 -31.58
N LEU A 155 -7.84 24.83 -31.06
CA LEU A 155 -7.57 25.55 -29.82
C LEU A 155 -6.48 26.58 -30.02
N PRO A 156 -6.51 27.74 -29.32
CA PRO A 156 -5.38 28.66 -29.26
C PRO A 156 -4.23 28.06 -28.42
N ALA A 157 -3.09 28.76 -28.37
CA ALA A 157 -1.98 28.35 -27.49
C ALA A 157 -2.39 28.37 -26.03
N GLY A 158 -2.04 27.33 -25.29
CA GLY A 158 -2.41 27.22 -23.87
C GLY A 158 -2.02 25.90 -23.24
N ASP A 159 -2.58 25.63 -22.07
CA ASP A 159 -2.34 24.41 -21.34
C ASP A 159 -3.67 23.64 -21.18
N ILE A 160 -3.62 22.35 -21.45
CA ILE A 160 -4.68 21.39 -21.12
C ILE A 160 -4.30 20.69 -19.81
N PHE A 161 -5.24 20.49 -18.91
CA PHE A 161 -5.06 19.76 -17.66
C PHE A 161 -6.39 19.15 -17.19
N LEU A 162 -6.29 18.19 -16.28
CA LEU A 162 -7.46 17.52 -15.71
C LEU A 162 -7.80 18.06 -14.32
N ARG A 163 -9.09 17.98 -14.01
CA ARG A 163 -9.64 18.00 -12.66
C ARG A 163 -10.52 16.77 -12.48
N CYS A 164 -10.50 16.20 -11.30
CA CYS A 164 -11.25 15.00 -10.97
C CYS A 164 -12.07 15.22 -9.71
N TYR A 165 -13.31 14.72 -9.71
CA TYR A 165 -14.23 14.83 -8.59
C TYR A 165 -14.93 13.50 -8.37
N GLU A 166 -15.04 13.06 -7.14
CA GLU A 166 -15.94 11.99 -6.78
C GLU A 166 -17.39 12.43 -7.08
N VAL A 167 -18.25 11.52 -7.56
CA VAL A 167 -19.54 11.88 -8.15
C VAL A 167 -20.65 12.09 -7.10
N THR A 168 -20.63 11.38 -5.97
CA THR A 168 -21.73 11.40 -4.99
C THR A 168 -21.70 12.65 -4.12
N GLU A 169 -20.55 13.05 -3.63
CA GLU A 169 -20.36 14.20 -2.75
C GLU A 169 -19.58 15.34 -3.42
N ASN A 170 -19.15 15.17 -4.66
CA ASN A 170 -18.38 16.14 -5.43
C ASN A 170 -17.05 16.53 -4.76
N ILE A 171 -16.41 15.55 -4.10
CA ILE A 171 -15.11 15.73 -3.45
C ILE A 171 -14.02 15.84 -4.52
N PRO A 172 -13.14 16.86 -4.49
CA PRO A 172 -12.01 16.94 -5.41
C PRO A 172 -11.00 15.82 -5.10
N LEU A 173 -10.55 15.13 -6.16
CA LEU A 173 -9.61 14.02 -6.07
C LEU A 173 -8.22 14.49 -6.50
N SER A 174 -7.22 14.32 -5.63
CA SER A 174 -5.79 14.60 -5.86
C SER A 174 -5.51 15.97 -6.50
N GLU A 175 -6.29 17.01 -6.19
CA GLU A 175 -6.50 18.25 -6.95
C GLU A 175 -5.21 18.90 -7.46
N ASP A 176 -4.28 19.28 -6.60
CA ASP A 176 -3.06 19.99 -6.99
C ASP A 176 -2.07 19.09 -7.74
N ILE A 177 -2.00 17.84 -7.35
CA ILE A 177 -1.07 16.85 -7.93
C ILE A 177 -1.58 16.48 -9.33
N LEU A 178 -2.85 16.16 -9.45
CA LEU A 178 -3.49 15.79 -10.70
C LEU A 178 -3.41 16.93 -11.73
N LYS A 179 -3.74 18.15 -11.34
CA LYS A 179 -3.64 19.33 -12.21
C LYS A 179 -2.22 19.55 -12.70
N ARG A 180 -1.20 19.27 -11.89
CA ARG A 180 0.21 19.45 -12.26
C ARG A 180 0.70 18.34 -13.19
N HIS A 181 0.41 17.07 -12.87
CA HIS A 181 0.92 15.92 -13.62
C HIS A 181 0.18 15.72 -14.96
N SER A 182 -1.11 16.06 -15.01
CA SER A 182 -1.89 15.97 -16.25
C SER A 182 -1.70 17.15 -17.21
N ARG A 183 -0.94 18.18 -16.81
CA ARG A 183 -0.78 19.40 -17.63
C ARG A 183 0.09 19.14 -18.84
N VAL A 184 -0.42 19.54 -20.01
CA VAL A 184 0.29 19.52 -21.28
C VAL A 184 0.07 20.84 -21.99
N SER A 185 1.16 21.47 -22.42
CA SER A 185 1.09 22.68 -23.25
C SER A 185 0.75 22.32 -24.69
N VAL A 186 -0.15 23.06 -25.28
CA VAL A 186 -0.59 22.89 -26.67
C VAL A 186 -0.29 24.14 -27.50
N ASP A 187 0.22 23.91 -28.70
CA ASP A 187 0.37 24.94 -29.71
C ASP A 187 -0.97 25.24 -30.41
N PRO A 188 -1.13 26.43 -31.01
CA PRO A 188 -2.35 26.76 -31.77
C PRO A 188 -2.62 25.73 -32.85
N THR A 189 -3.82 25.17 -32.86
CA THR A 189 -4.24 24.23 -33.90
C THR A 189 -5.47 24.74 -34.64
N ASN A 190 -5.49 24.56 -35.96
CA ASN A 190 -6.61 24.91 -36.82
C ASN A 190 -7.38 23.67 -37.32
N SER A 191 -7.03 22.50 -36.81
CA SER A 191 -7.63 21.22 -37.19
C SER A 191 -7.90 20.37 -35.97
N PHE A 192 -8.70 19.35 -36.16
CA PHE A 192 -8.94 18.32 -35.14
C PHE A 192 -7.63 17.62 -34.80
N SER A 193 -7.30 17.58 -33.53
CA SER A 193 -6.00 17.12 -33.03
C SER A 193 -6.20 16.12 -31.89
N LYS A 194 -5.23 15.23 -31.73
CA LYS A 194 -5.14 14.31 -30.60
C LYS A 194 -3.99 14.76 -29.71
N LEU A 195 -4.29 14.97 -28.44
CA LEU A 195 -3.32 15.07 -27.38
C LEU A 195 -3.14 13.70 -26.74
N VAL A 196 -1.94 13.18 -26.73
CA VAL A 196 -1.56 11.99 -25.98
C VAL A 196 -0.77 12.45 -24.78
N ASN A 197 -1.29 12.25 -23.59
CA ASN A 197 -0.52 12.50 -22.39
C ASN A 197 0.24 11.23 -22.03
N GLN A 198 1.55 11.25 -22.24
CA GLN A 198 2.45 10.16 -21.85
C GLN A 198 2.80 10.21 -20.34
N ASN A 199 2.46 11.31 -19.65
CA ASN A 199 2.67 11.42 -18.23
C ASN A 199 1.55 10.68 -17.49
N GLU A 200 1.93 9.89 -16.53
CA GLU A 200 0.98 9.25 -15.63
C GLU A 200 0.47 10.25 -14.59
N PHE A 201 -0.80 10.15 -14.25
CA PHE A 201 -1.37 10.84 -13.12
C PHE A 201 -1.96 9.80 -12.14
N THR A 202 -1.98 10.15 -10.87
CA THR A 202 -2.41 9.25 -9.81
C THR A 202 -3.61 9.85 -9.09
N ILE A 203 -4.60 8.99 -8.82
CA ILE A 203 -5.69 9.26 -7.90
C ILE A 203 -5.31 8.57 -6.59
N TYR A 204 -5.14 9.33 -5.52
CA TYR A 204 -4.64 8.82 -4.24
C TYR A 204 -5.74 8.38 -3.29
N GLU A 205 -6.97 8.83 -3.50
CA GLU A 205 -8.11 8.53 -2.65
C GLU A 205 -8.66 7.13 -2.96
N GLY A 206 -8.78 6.29 -1.94
CA GLY A 206 -9.20 4.89 -2.03
C GLY A 206 -8.07 3.89 -2.21
N ASP A 207 -8.42 2.62 -2.20
CA ASP A 207 -7.52 1.48 -2.35
C ASP A 207 -7.76 0.73 -3.68
N TRP A 208 -6.90 -0.22 -3.98
CA TRP A 208 -7.06 -1.13 -5.11
C TRP A 208 -8.32 -1.98 -4.95
N GLU A 209 -8.98 -2.25 -6.08
CA GLU A 209 -10.22 -3.04 -6.15
C GLU A 209 -11.42 -2.41 -5.41
N ASP A 210 -11.23 -1.26 -4.74
CA ASP A 210 -12.31 -0.49 -4.11
C ASP A 210 -12.78 0.62 -5.06
N TYR A 211 -13.66 0.25 -6.00
CA TYR A 211 -14.07 1.09 -7.11
C TYR A 211 -15.15 2.08 -6.74
N TYR A 212 -14.99 3.31 -7.23
CA TYR A 212 -16.00 4.37 -7.17
C TYR A 212 -16.11 5.14 -8.49
N ALA A 213 -17.11 6.03 -8.58
CA ALA A 213 -17.29 6.84 -9.78
C ALA A 213 -16.62 8.19 -9.64
N ALA A 214 -15.80 8.55 -10.62
CA ALA A 214 -15.12 9.83 -10.70
C ALA A 214 -15.48 10.57 -11.98
N ARG A 215 -15.86 11.84 -11.84
CA ARG A 215 -16.05 12.77 -12.95
C ARG A 215 -14.72 13.41 -13.28
N ILE A 216 -14.17 13.08 -14.44
CA ILE A 216 -12.91 13.64 -14.95
C ILE A 216 -13.26 14.76 -15.93
N GLU A 217 -12.80 15.96 -15.63
CA GLU A 217 -13.00 17.18 -16.41
C GLU A 217 -11.72 17.57 -17.11
N VAL A 218 -11.79 17.86 -18.40
CA VAL A 218 -10.69 18.44 -19.17
C VAL A 218 -10.85 19.96 -19.20
N TRP A 219 -9.84 20.64 -18.72
CA TRP A 219 -9.77 22.10 -18.67
C TRP A 219 -8.70 22.63 -19.59
N PHE A 220 -8.96 23.81 -20.17
CA PHE A 220 -8.02 24.56 -20.97
C PHE A 220 -7.75 25.91 -20.33
N ARG A 221 -6.48 26.29 -20.24
CA ARG A 221 -6.03 27.61 -19.79
C ARG A 221 -5.35 28.31 -20.95
N ASP A 222 -5.91 29.41 -21.39
CA ASP A 222 -5.34 30.24 -22.48
C ASP A 222 -4.00 30.84 -22.06
N SER A 223 -3.00 30.83 -22.97
CA SER A 223 -1.65 31.28 -22.67
C SER A 223 -1.57 32.81 -22.50
N VAL A 224 -2.44 33.58 -23.14
CA VAL A 224 -2.47 35.04 -23.13
C VAL A 224 -3.37 35.57 -22.03
N SER A 225 -4.68 35.22 -22.09
CA SER A 225 -5.68 35.74 -21.16
C SER A 225 -5.63 35.09 -19.78
N LYS A 226 -4.95 33.94 -19.65
CA LYS A 226 -4.91 33.09 -18.44
C LYS A 226 -6.29 32.58 -17.97
N GLN A 227 -7.34 32.81 -18.76
CA GLN A 227 -8.68 32.31 -18.47
C GLN A 227 -8.72 30.78 -18.58
N GLU A 228 -9.40 30.16 -17.62
CA GLU A 228 -9.64 28.72 -17.62
C GLU A 228 -11.07 28.44 -18.08
N ARG A 229 -11.27 27.42 -18.92
CA ARG A 229 -12.57 26.94 -19.34
C ARG A 229 -12.60 25.42 -19.42
N LYS A 230 -13.72 24.83 -19.05
CA LYS A 230 -13.95 23.40 -19.21
C LYS A 230 -14.21 23.07 -20.69
N LEU A 231 -13.54 22.07 -21.23
CA LEU A 231 -13.72 21.59 -22.59
C LEU A 231 -14.69 20.43 -22.67
N CYS A 232 -14.56 19.45 -21.81
CA CYS A 232 -15.48 18.33 -21.68
C CYS A 232 -15.38 17.68 -20.30
N GLU A 233 -16.31 16.77 -20.03
CA GLU A 233 -16.25 15.90 -18.83
C GLU A 233 -16.77 14.52 -19.18
N LYS A 234 -16.26 13.52 -18.46
CA LYS A 234 -16.76 12.15 -18.50
C LYS A 234 -16.66 11.51 -17.14
N ILE A 235 -17.57 10.60 -16.86
CA ILE A 235 -17.57 9.80 -15.64
C ILE A 235 -16.90 8.47 -15.95
N TYR A 236 -15.92 8.10 -15.11
CA TYR A 236 -15.21 6.84 -15.16
C TYR A 236 -15.34 6.08 -13.85
N ARG A 237 -15.32 4.75 -13.95
CA ARG A 237 -15.07 3.91 -12.79
C ARG A 237 -13.57 3.90 -12.53
N VAL A 238 -13.17 4.31 -11.35
CA VAL A 238 -11.77 4.41 -10.92
C VAL A 238 -11.56 3.72 -9.59
N GLU A 239 -10.33 3.50 -9.25
CA GLU A 239 -9.85 3.04 -7.96
C GLU A 239 -8.70 3.94 -7.50
N GLY A 240 -8.42 3.97 -6.20
CA GLY A 240 -7.31 4.74 -5.66
C GLY A 240 -5.98 4.02 -5.78
N TRP A 241 -4.90 4.76 -5.54
CA TRP A 241 -3.58 4.19 -5.45
C TRP A 241 -3.29 3.76 -4.00
N MET A 242 -3.08 2.48 -3.79
CA MET A 242 -2.74 1.92 -2.49
C MET A 242 -1.43 2.55 -1.96
N ARG A 243 -1.52 3.15 -0.77
CA ARG A 243 -0.38 3.76 -0.07
C ARG A 243 0.43 2.74 0.72
#